data_62557040bde13c254cc6cb2319f7f3bf
#
_entry.id   62557040bde13c254cc6cb2319f7f3bf
#
_cell.length_a   1.000
_cell.length_b   1.000
_cell.length_c   1.000
_cell.angle_alpha   90.00
_cell.angle_beta   90.00
_cell.angle_gamma   90.00
#
_symmetry.space_group_name_H-M   'P 1'
#
loop_
_entity.id
_entity.type
_entity.pdbx_description
1 polymer ?
#
loop_
_entity_poly.entity_id
_entity_poly.type
_entity_poly.pdbx_seq_one_letter_code
_entity_poly.pdbx_strand_id
1 'polypeptide(L)'
;MYLIGRMLVNAKYASLPNLFVDREVMPEFIFVGGQTKLLTPLTEVLHGWLSVDERLNASRQEMAELRERYVQTGATCRVAEFLMQRLAPAEAVPAAKAA
;
A
#
# COMPACT_ATOMS: atom_id res chain seq x y z
N MET A 1 12.63 -22.37 11.53
CA MET A 1 12.08 -21.84 10.25
C MET A 1 11.92 -20.32 10.20
N TYR A 2 11.74 -19.64 11.32
CA TYR A 2 11.58 -18.17 11.37
C TYR A 2 12.81 -17.35 10.94
N LEU A 3 14.04 -17.83 11.24
CA LEU A 3 15.27 -17.10 10.88
C LEU A 3 15.52 -17.04 9.37
N ILE A 4 15.18 -18.12 8.66
CA ILE A 4 15.41 -18.20 7.20
C ILE A 4 14.43 -17.30 6.46
N GLY A 5 13.17 -17.24 6.91
CA GLY A 5 12.18 -16.33 6.34
C GLY A 5 12.56 -14.86 6.50
N ARG A 6 13.13 -14.48 7.64
CA ARG A 6 13.60 -13.11 7.91
C ARG A 6 14.81 -12.69 7.06
N MET A 7 15.64 -13.64 6.65
CA MET A 7 16.77 -13.39 5.74
C MET A 7 16.33 -13.22 4.28
N LEU A 8 15.22 -13.85 3.90
CA LEU A 8 14.71 -13.82 2.52
C LEU A 8 13.75 -12.65 2.26
N VAL A 9 13.10 -12.10 3.29
CA VAL A 9 12.21 -10.94 3.16
C VAL A 9 12.96 -9.69 3.60
N ASN A 10 13.52 -8.98 2.64
CA ASN A 10 14.20 -7.70 2.86
C ASN A 10 13.20 -6.52 2.89
N ALA A 11 11.94 -6.78 3.24
CA ALA A 11 10.93 -5.74 3.37
C ALA A 11 11.14 -4.99 4.69
N LYS A 12 11.45 -3.71 4.59
CA LYS A 12 11.67 -2.80 5.72
C LYS A 12 10.36 -2.47 6.45
N TYR A 13 9.26 -2.45 5.72
CA TYR A 13 7.92 -2.11 6.20
C TYR A 13 6.93 -3.21 5.80
N ALA A 14 5.84 -3.33 6.56
CA ALA A 14 4.77 -4.28 6.30
C ALA A 14 3.50 -3.60 5.76
N SER A 15 3.24 -2.34 6.14
CA SER A 15 2.07 -1.60 5.68
C SER A 15 2.31 -0.94 4.32
N LEU A 16 1.27 -0.89 3.50
CA LEU A 16 1.33 -0.25 2.18
C LEU A 16 1.71 1.24 2.25
N PRO A 17 1.19 2.06 3.18
CA PRO A 17 1.58 3.45 3.28
C PRO A 17 3.09 3.64 3.46
N ASN A 18 3.70 2.87 4.35
CA ASN A 18 5.14 2.96 4.62
C ASN A 18 5.98 2.43 3.44
N LEU A 19 5.50 1.38 2.76
CA LEU A 19 6.14 0.84 1.55
C LEU A 19 6.12 1.85 0.39
N PHE A 20 5.03 2.58 0.19
CA PHE A 20 4.92 3.53 -0.92
C PHE A 20 5.91 4.70 -0.81
N VAL A 21 6.25 5.10 0.39
CA VAL A 21 7.13 6.26 0.63
C VAL A 21 8.50 5.89 1.17
N ASP A 22 8.77 4.61 1.37
CA ASP A 22 10.01 4.05 1.96
C ASP A 22 10.40 4.73 3.29
N ARG A 23 9.41 5.14 4.07
CA ARG A 23 9.56 5.69 5.43
C ARG A 23 8.35 5.36 6.30
N GLU A 24 8.54 5.43 7.61
CA GLU A 24 7.45 5.26 8.56
C GLU A 24 6.58 6.53 8.59
N VAL A 25 5.38 6.45 8.03
CA VAL A 25 4.30 7.45 8.13
C VAL A 25 3.16 6.98 9.02
N MET A 26 3.08 5.66 9.21
CA MET A 26 2.14 5.00 10.10
C MET A 26 2.92 4.04 10.99
N PRO A 27 2.75 4.09 12.33
CA PRO A 27 3.39 3.15 13.24
C PRO A 27 2.98 1.71 12.93
N GLU A 28 3.95 0.80 12.85
CA GLU A 28 3.72 -0.61 12.59
C GLU A 28 4.04 -1.44 13.83
N PHE A 29 3.06 -2.23 14.25
CA PHE A 29 3.21 -3.16 15.37
C PHE A 29 2.97 -4.58 14.88
N ILE A 30 4.05 -5.32 14.66
CA ILE A 30 3.97 -6.70 14.16
C ILE A 30 3.99 -7.66 15.34
N PHE A 31 2.87 -8.35 15.56
CA PHE A 31 2.74 -9.34 16.61
C PHE A 31 3.19 -10.72 16.12
N VAL A 32 4.28 -11.21 16.67
CA VAL A 32 4.78 -12.58 16.43
C VAL A 32 4.73 -13.34 17.74
N GLY A 33 3.63 -14.05 17.97
CA GLY A 33 3.45 -14.94 19.13
C GLY A 33 3.59 -14.26 20.49
N GLY A 34 2.56 -14.24 21.33
CA GLY A 34 2.56 -14.00 22.77
C GLY A 34 3.35 -12.81 23.34
N GLN A 35 3.63 -11.77 22.56
CA GLN A 35 4.52 -10.70 22.99
C GLN A 35 3.76 -9.56 23.70
N THR A 36 3.69 -9.65 25.01
CA THR A 36 3.22 -8.57 25.89
C THR A 36 4.08 -7.30 25.75
N LYS A 37 5.31 -7.43 25.26
CA LYS A 37 6.27 -6.32 25.10
C LYS A 37 5.83 -5.23 24.10
N LEU A 38 4.91 -5.54 23.20
CA LEU A 38 4.39 -4.55 22.23
C LEU A 38 3.23 -3.72 22.78
N LEU A 39 2.65 -4.08 23.93
CA LEU A 39 1.55 -3.33 24.51
C LEU A 39 1.98 -1.94 24.96
N THR A 40 3.16 -1.82 25.55
CA THR A 40 3.67 -0.51 26.03
C THR A 40 3.87 0.48 24.89
N PRO A 41 4.64 0.19 23.82
CA PRO A 41 4.81 1.15 22.73
C PRO A 41 3.50 1.43 21.98
N LEU A 42 2.61 0.46 21.84
CA LEU A 42 1.27 0.69 21.27
C LEU A 42 0.46 1.65 22.12
N THR A 43 0.46 1.46 23.43
CA THR A 43 -0.25 2.34 24.38
C THR A 43 0.32 3.75 24.34
N GLU A 44 1.64 3.92 24.26
CA GLU A 44 2.29 5.23 24.19
C GLU A 44 1.88 6.00 22.91
N VAL A 45 1.83 5.32 21.75
CA VAL A 45 1.37 5.94 20.51
C VAL A 45 -0.09 6.35 20.60
N LEU A 46 -0.97 5.46 21.06
CA LEU A 46 -2.39 5.75 21.21
C LEU A 46 -2.63 6.90 22.22
N HIS A 47 -1.93 6.85 23.35
CA HIS A 47 -2.02 7.93 24.34
C HIS A 47 -1.53 9.26 23.75
N GLY A 48 -0.44 9.24 22.99
CA GLY A 48 0.08 10.43 22.32
C GLY A 48 -0.93 11.04 21.33
N TRP A 49 -1.64 10.21 20.57
CA TRP A 49 -2.67 10.67 19.64
C TRP A 49 -3.93 11.20 20.34
N LEU A 50 -4.31 10.62 21.47
CA LEU A 50 -5.49 11.02 22.21
C LEU A 50 -5.25 12.25 23.14
N SER A 51 -3.99 12.48 23.53
CA SER A 51 -3.63 13.57 24.46
C SER A 51 -3.12 14.82 23.76
N VAL A 52 -2.66 14.70 22.51
CA VAL A 52 -2.04 15.81 21.77
C VAL A 52 -2.65 15.87 20.36
N ASP A 53 -3.60 16.77 20.19
CA ASP A 53 -4.37 16.93 18.94
C ASP A 53 -3.46 17.15 17.74
N GLU A 54 -2.34 17.86 17.88
CA GLU A 54 -1.39 18.11 16.81
C GLU A 54 -0.77 16.82 16.25
N ARG A 55 -0.51 15.83 17.11
CA ARG A 55 0.05 14.53 16.69
C ARG A 55 -0.94 13.75 15.84
N LEU A 56 -2.19 13.71 16.27
CA LEU A 56 -3.25 13.05 15.52
C LEU A 56 -3.52 13.74 14.18
N ASN A 57 -3.56 15.07 14.19
CA ASN A 57 -3.78 15.88 12.99
C ASN A 57 -2.62 15.74 11.99
N ALA A 58 -1.38 15.75 12.46
CA ALA A 58 -0.21 15.50 11.60
C ALA A 58 -0.29 14.13 10.92
N SER A 59 -0.62 13.07 11.65
CA SER A 59 -0.80 11.73 11.09
C SER A 59 -1.95 11.67 10.06
N ARG A 60 -3.07 12.34 10.34
CA ARG A 60 -4.19 12.46 9.40
C ARG A 60 -3.81 13.19 8.12
N GLN A 61 -3.05 14.26 8.24
CA GLN A 61 -2.58 15.03 7.09
C GLN A 61 -1.64 14.20 6.22
N GLU A 62 -0.67 13.52 6.79
CA GLU A 62 0.22 12.61 6.05
C GLU A 62 -0.57 11.53 5.29
N MET A 63 -1.59 10.95 5.92
CA MET A 63 -2.45 9.96 5.26
C MET A 63 -3.29 10.59 4.14
N ALA A 64 -3.77 11.81 4.30
CA ALA A 64 -4.50 12.53 3.25
C ALA A 64 -3.61 12.81 2.04
N GLU A 65 -2.39 13.28 2.24
CA GLU A 65 -1.41 13.51 1.18
C GLU A 65 -1.04 12.22 0.43
N LEU A 66 -0.86 11.11 1.15
CA LEU A 66 -0.64 9.80 0.54
C LEU A 66 -1.82 9.34 -0.29
N ARG A 67 -3.04 9.54 0.22
CA ARG A 67 -4.26 9.22 -0.51
C ARG A 67 -4.35 9.98 -1.82
N GLU A 68 -4.13 11.28 -1.80
CA GLU A 68 -4.16 12.10 -3.02
C GLU A 68 -3.10 11.68 -4.03
N ARG A 69 -1.92 11.32 -3.55
CA ARG A 69 -0.79 10.97 -4.41
C ARG A 69 -0.89 9.57 -5.01
N TYR A 70 -1.35 8.58 -4.25
CA TYR A 70 -1.26 7.17 -4.63
C TYR A 70 -2.60 6.49 -4.85
N VAL A 71 -3.69 6.99 -4.29
CA VAL A 71 -4.99 6.34 -4.40
C VAL A 71 -5.79 6.93 -5.56
N GLN A 72 -5.84 6.18 -6.65
CA GLN A 72 -6.68 6.51 -7.81
C GLN A 72 -7.94 5.62 -7.79
N THR A 73 -9.11 6.25 -7.82
CA THR A 73 -10.38 5.53 -7.97
C THR A 73 -10.54 4.95 -9.38
N GLY A 74 -11.41 3.96 -9.54
CA GLY A 74 -11.70 3.37 -10.86
C GLY A 74 -10.69 2.35 -11.36
N ALA A 75 -9.87 1.74 -10.50
CA ALA A 75 -8.90 0.74 -10.89
C ALA A 75 -9.53 -0.44 -11.66
N THR A 76 -10.71 -0.90 -11.23
CA THR A 76 -11.44 -1.99 -11.90
C THR A 76 -11.83 -1.62 -13.32
N CYS A 77 -12.32 -0.40 -13.55
CA CYS A 77 -12.65 0.08 -14.89
C CYS A 77 -11.42 0.14 -15.79
N ARG A 78 -10.30 0.69 -15.29
CA ARG A 78 -9.05 0.74 -16.07
C ARG A 78 -8.52 -0.64 -16.42
N VAL A 79 -8.61 -1.62 -15.52
CA VAL A 79 -8.23 -3.01 -15.80
C VAL A 79 -9.15 -3.61 -16.85
N ALA A 80 -10.46 -3.41 -16.75
CA ALA A 80 -11.43 -3.89 -17.74
C ALA A 80 -11.16 -3.29 -19.12
N GLU A 81 -10.96 -1.99 -19.21
CA GLU A 81 -10.59 -1.29 -20.47
C GLU A 81 -9.29 -1.84 -21.06
N PHE A 82 -8.26 -2.01 -20.25
CA PHE A 82 -6.99 -2.58 -20.68
C PHE A 82 -7.17 -4.00 -21.24
N LEU A 83 -7.95 -4.84 -20.56
CA LEU A 83 -8.22 -6.21 -21.04
C LEU A 83 -9.02 -6.20 -22.35
N MET A 84 -10.03 -5.35 -22.44
CA MET A 84 -10.83 -5.21 -23.67
C MET A 84 -9.97 -4.79 -24.86
N GLN A 85 -9.06 -3.84 -24.68
CA GLN A 85 -8.13 -3.41 -25.71
C GLN A 85 -7.18 -4.53 -26.14
N ARG A 86 -6.72 -5.36 -25.18
CA ARG A 86 -5.80 -6.49 -25.48
C ARG A 86 -6.50 -7.69 -26.09
N LEU A 87 -7.76 -7.90 -25.78
CA LEU A 87 -8.57 -9.02 -26.27
C LEU A 87 -9.39 -8.65 -27.51
N ALA A 88 -9.47 -7.37 -27.87
CA ALA A 88 -10.09 -6.97 -29.12
C ALA A 88 -9.39 -7.71 -30.28
N PRO A 89 -10.14 -8.39 -31.19
CA PRO A 89 -9.55 -9.03 -32.33
C PRO A 89 -8.79 -8.00 -33.17
N ALA A 90 -7.56 -8.29 -33.50
CA ALA A 90 -6.79 -7.46 -34.43
C ALA A 90 -7.66 -7.24 -35.66
N GLU A 91 -7.98 -6.01 -36.02
CA GLU A 91 -8.70 -5.69 -37.25
C GLU A 91 -8.02 -6.44 -38.36
N ALA A 92 -8.79 -7.27 -39.05
CA ALA A 92 -8.29 -8.04 -40.19
C ALA A 92 -7.69 -7.02 -41.17
N VAL A 93 -6.39 -7.11 -41.38
CA VAL A 93 -5.70 -6.34 -42.42
C VAL A 93 -6.47 -6.59 -43.68
N PRO A 94 -7.05 -5.56 -44.35
CA PRO A 94 -7.78 -5.79 -45.59
C PRO A 94 -6.82 -6.46 -46.57
N ALA A 95 -7.19 -7.67 -47.02
CA ALA A 95 -6.43 -8.41 -48.02
C ALA A 95 -6.23 -7.48 -49.22
N ALA A 96 -4.98 -7.11 -49.46
CA ALA A 96 -4.60 -6.35 -50.64
C ALA A 96 -5.17 -7.10 -51.84
N LYS A 97 -6.10 -6.43 -52.54
CA LYS A 97 -6.58 -6.91 -53.84
C LYS A 97 -5.36 -7.08 -54.74
N ALA A 98 -4.97 -8.33 -54.96
CA ALA A 98 -4.10 -8.67 -56.09
C ALA A 98 -4.88 -8.35 -57.37
N ALA A 99 -4.44 -7.36 -58.03
CA ALA A 99 -4.86 -7.08 -59.39
C ALA A 99 -4.07 -7.97 -60.34
#